data_88fc4577459d86c969b4f85c32f6973c
#
_entry.id   88fc4577459d86c969b4f85c32f6973c
#
_cell.length_a   1.000
_cell.length_b   1.000
_cell.length_c   1.000
_cell.angle_alpha   90.00
_cell.angle_beta   90.00
_cell.angle_gamma   90.00
#
_symmetry.space_group_name_H-M   'P 1'
#
loop_
_entity.id
_entity.type
_entity.pdbx_description
1 polymer ?
#
loop_
_entity_poly.entity_id
_entity_poly.type
_entity_poly.pdbx_seq_one_letter_code
_entity_poly.pdbx_strand_id
1 'polypeptide(L)'
;ARSIISEGKIGKIRKVAVEYPQGWLSTMLEKGDNKQASWRTDPSKSGKAGSMGDIGTHAANMVEYVTGKKIIKLFSKVNVFVDGRMLEDDGNVLLSLEDNIEGNLMTSQIATGEENDLKVRVWGEGGGIEWKHSDPNSLILKLSNSPNQLLRAGVDNSYLSDFALAHCRTPSGHPEGFIEAFANIYRNFAFSVSNYRNNKKNDTIYDYPTVQEGYRGMKFIDAVIESSEKCKWIK
;
A
#
# COMPACT_ATOMS: atom_id res chain seq x y z
N ALA A 1 -10.56 -5.56 -4.92
CA ALA A 1 -10.68 -5.21 -3.49
C ALA A 1 -11.55 -3.97 -3.29
N ARG A 2 -11.13 -2.80 -3.77
CA ARG A 2 -11.82 -1.51 -3.58
C ARG A 2 -13.30 -1.57 -3.99
N SER A 3 -13.63 -2.13 -5.15
CA SER A 3 -15.02 -2.27 -5.62
C SER A 3 -15.86 -3.15 -4.69
N ILE A 4 -15.32 -4.29 -4.25
CA ILE A 4 -15.99 -5.20 -3.31
C ILE A 4 -16.36 -4.48 -2.01
N ILE A 5 -15.44 -3.65 -1.51
CA ILE A 5 -15.66 -2.85 -0.30
C ILE A 5 -16.72 -1.77 -0.53
N SER A 6 -16.59 -1.00 -1.62
CA SER A 6 -17.54 0.08 -1.94
C SER A 6 -18.96 -0.41 -2.23
N GLU A 7 -19.10 -1.62 -2.73
CA GLU A 7 -20.39 -2.32 -2.93
C GLU A 7 -20.96 -2.90 -1.62
N GLY A 8 -20.25 -2.77 -0.51
CA GLY A 8 -20.72 -3.25 0.80
C GLY A 8 -20.70 -4.76 0.99
N LYS A 9 -20.00 -5.54 0.14
CA LYS A 9 -20.00 -7.01 0.20
C LYS A 9 -19.46 -7.58 1.53
N ILE A 10 -18.58 -6.87 2.20
CA ILE A 10 -18.04 -7.26 3.52
C ILE A 10 -18.73 -6.54 4.68
N GLY A 11 -19.75 -5.73 4.41
CA GLY A 11 -20.40 -4.88 5.41
C GLY A 11 -19.53 -3.69 5.83
N LYS A 12 -19.90 -3.02 6.92
CA LYS A 12 -19.15 -1.89 7.47
C LYS A 12 -17.75 -2.36 7.92
N ILE A 13 -16.71 -1.67 7.44
CA ILE A 13 -15.33 -2.00 7.81
C ILE A 13 -15.13 -1.74 9.31
N ARG A 14 -14.42 -2.63 9.98
CA ARG A 14 -14.03 -2.55 11.39
C ARG A 14 -12.54 -2.45 11.58
N LYS A 15 -11.77 -3.20 10.79
CA LYS A 15 -10.32 -3.31 10.96
C LYS A 15 -9.58 -3.48 9.64
N VAL A 16 -8.36 -2.94 9.60
CA VAL A 16 -7.41 -3.15 8.51
C VAL A 16 -6.04 -3.55 9.07
N ALA A 17 -5.34 -4.44 8.40
CA ALA A 17 -3.94 -4.74 8.66
C ALA A 17 -3.16 -4.71 7.34
N VAL A 18 -2.02 -4.05 7.37
CA VAL A 18 -1.08 -4.00 6.25
C VAL A 18 0.32 -4.28 6.76
N GLU A 19 1.05 -5.09 6.03
CA GLU A 19 2.44 -5.41 6.31
C GLU A 19 3.28 -5.34 5.04
N TYR A 20 4.50 -4.83 5.15
CA TYR A 20 5.44 -4.75 4.05
C TYR A 20 6.84 -5.13 4.52
N PRO A 21 7.11 -6.43 4.72
CA PRO A 21 8.43 -6.91 5.05
C PRO A 21 9.31 -7.06 3.81
N GLN A 22 10.57 -6.69 3.97
CA GLN A 22 11.69 -6.90 3.06
C GLN A 22 12.92 -7.28 3.88
N GLY A 23 13.82 -8.10 3.33
CA GLY A 23 15.05 -8.53 4.02
C GLY A 23 16.34 -7.96 3.45
N TRP A 24 16.26 -7.14 2.40
CA TRP A 24 17.44 -6.74 1.63
C TRP A 24 18.41 -5.81 2.37
N LEU A 25 17.95 -5.04 3.37
CA LEU A 25 18.78 -4.17 4.21
C LEU A 25 19.11 -4.78 5.58
N SER A 26 19.00 -6.09 5.74
CA SER A 26 19.30 -6.78 7.00
C SER A 26 20.76 -6.67 7.47
N THR A 27 21.65 -6.21 6.59
CA THR A 27 23.05 -5.94 6.89
C THR A 27 23.48 -4.54 6.46
N MET A 28 24.65 -4.08 6.86
CA MET A 28 25.20 -2.74 6.56
C MET A 28 25.65 -2.62 5.09
N LEU A 29 24.74 -2.73 4.13
CA LEU A 29 25.04 -2.66 2.69
C LEU A 29 25.48 -1.28 2.23
N GLU A 30 25.11 -0.23 2.95
CA GLU A 30 25.41 1.16 2.64
C GLU A 30 26.91 1.52 2.77
N LYS A 31 27.69 0.70 3.47
CA LYS A 31 29.16 0.83 3.56
C LYS A 31 29.91 0.21 2.37
N GLY A 32 29.21 -0.54 1.55
CA GLY A 32 29.75 -1.14 0.33
C GLY A 32 29.35 -0.38 -0.93
N ASP A 33 29.48 -1.05 -2.07
CA ASP A 33 29.19 -0.47 -3.39
C ASP A 33 27.68 -0.46 -3.76
N ASN A 34 26.80 -0.77 -2.80
CA ASN A 34 25.36 -0.80 -3.07
C ASN A 34 24.78 0.62 -3.15
N LYS A 35 24.63 1.11 -4.38
CA LYS A 35 24.09 2.46 -4.66
C LYS A 35 22.69 2.67 -4.09
N GLN A 36 21.84 1.64 -4.07
CA GLN A 36 20.46 1.74 -3.57
C GLN A 36 20.44 1.89 -2.05
N ALA A 37 21.27 1.15 -1.33
CA ALA A 37 21.41 1.28 0.10
C ALA A 37 22.02 2.64 0.48
N SER A 38 23.08 3.07 -0.22
CA SER A 38 23.87 4.26 0.15
C SER A 38 23.07 5.57 0.17
N TRP A 39 22.07 5.73 -0.71
CA TRP A 39 21.25 6.96 -0.67
C TRP A 39 20.01 6.82 0.23
N ARG A 40 19.41 5.60 0.32
CA ARG A 40 18.21 5.39 1.14
C ARG A 40 18.47 5.48 2.65
N THR A 41 19.67 5.12 3.09
CA THR A 41 20.05 5.16 4.50
C THR A 41 20.76 6.46 4.91
N ASP A 42 20.99 7.37 3.96
CA ASP A 42 21.61 8.67 4.17
C ASP A 42 20.53 9.76 4.37
N PRO A 43 20.35 10.30 5.60
CA PRO A 43 19.31 11.29 5.86
C PRO A 43 19.48 12.59 5.06
N SER A 44 20.69 12.90 4.57
CA SER A 44 20.93 14.06 3.71
C SER A 44 20.34 13.91 2.31
N LYS A 45 20.06 12.68 1.88
CA LYS A 45 19.54 12.34 0.55
C LYS A 45 18.09 11.87 0.60
N SER A 46 17.76 11.00 1.54
CA SER A 46 16.43 10.38 1.64
C SER A 46 15.49 11.10 2.61
N GLY A 47 16.01 12.08 3.39
CA GLY A 47 15.23 12.77 4.41
C GLY A 47 15.25 12.06 5.76
N LYS A 48 14.19 12.21 6.55
CA LYS A 48 14.16 11.82 7.96
C LYS A 48 13.68 10.40 8.26
N ALA A 49 13.29 9.64 7.25
CA ALA A 49 12.74 8.29 7.41
C ALA A 49 13.42 7.31 6.45
N GLY A 50 13.69 6.12 6.93
CA GLY A 50 14.24 4.98 6.19
C GLY A 50 13.12 4.09 5.65
N SER A 51 12.82 2.97 6.34
CA SER A 51 11.80 2.01 5.89
C SER A 51 10.40 2.60 5.79
N MET A 52 10.02 3.50 6.70
CA MET A 52 8.73 4.19 6.66
C MET A 52 8.63 5.15 5.47
N GLY A 53 9.73 5.80 5.10
CA GLY A 53 9.80 6.65 3.91
C GLY A 53 9.75 5.87 2.61
N ASP A 54 10.51 4.77 2.53
CA ASP A 54 10.63 3.95 1.32
C ASP A 54 9.38 3.07 1.09
N ILE A 55 9.00 2.24 2.07
CA ILE A 55 7.92 1.26 1.92
C ILE A 55 6.68 1.54 2.79
N GLY A 56 6.81 2.28 3.88
CA GLY A 56 5.67 2.63 4.74
C GLY A 56 4.64 3.51 4.04
N THR A 57 5.07 4.42 3.15
CA THR A 57 4.19 5.24 2.32
C THR A 57 3.33 4.40 1.38
N HIS A 58 3.88 3.32 0.79
CA HIS A 58 3.12 2.38 -0.03
C HIS A 58 2.07 1.64 0.80
N ALA A 59 2.44 1.17 1.99
CA ALA A 59 1.52 0.50 2.89
C ALA A 59 0.37 1.41 3.35
N ALA A 60 0.66 2.66 3.72
CA ALA A 60 -0.35 3.65 4.09
C ALA A 60 -1.28 4.01 2.91
N ASN A 61 -0.72 4.21 1.71
CA ASN A 61 -1.50 4.45 0.50
C ASN A 61 -2.41 3.26 0.18
N MET A 62 -1.91 2.02 0.31
CA MET A 62 -2.70 0.80 0.11
C MET A 62 -3.91 0.76 1.05
N VAL A 63 -3.74 1.10 2.32
CA VAL A 63 -4.83 1.17 3.30
C VAL A 63 -5.90 2.16 2.85
N GLU A 64 -5.50 3.41 2.54
CA GLU A 64 -6.46 4.45 2.13
C GLU A 64 -7.13 4.11 0.79
N TYR A 65 -6.36 3.59 -0.16
CA TYR A 65 -6.86 3.23 -1.49
C TYR A 65 -7.90 2.11 -1.45
N VAL A 66 -7.59 1.04 -0.73
CA VAL A 66 -8.45 -0.16 -0.67
C VAL A 66 -9.71 0.10 0.16
N THR A 67 -9.57 0.78 1.29
CA THR A 67 -10.71 1.07 2.18
C THR A 67 -11.56 2.25 1.71
N GLY A 68 -11.00 3.15 0.91
CA GLY A 68 -11.61 4.45 0.58
C GLY A 68 -11.71 5.40 1.77
N LYS A 69 -10.99 5.14 2.88
CA LYS A 69 -11.03 5.90 4.13
C LYS A 69 -9.66 6.46 4.45
N LYS A 70 -9.65 7.69 5.00
CA LYS A 70 -8.41 8.38 5.33
C LYS A 70 -7.91 8.02 6.73
N ILE A 71 -6.59 7.88 6.87
CA ILE A 71 -5.93 7.82 8.17
C ILE A 71 -6.06 9.20 8.82
N ILE A 72 -6.63 9.26 10.03
CA ILE A 72 -6.90 10.51 10.77
C ILE A 72 -6.00 10.72 11.98
N LYS A 73 -5.44 9.64 12.54
CA LYS A 73 -4.43 9.68 13.59
C LYS A 73 -3.64 8.39 13.61
N LEU A 74 -2.44 8.45 14.14
CA LEU A 74 -1.57 7.28 14.29
C LEU A 74 -0.73 7.34 15.57
N PHE A 75 -0.32 6.15 16.00
CA PHE A 75 0.71 5.98 17.03
C PHE A 75 1.76 5.00 16.49
N SER A 76 3.02 5.35 16.58
CA SER A 76 4.10 4.56 15.98
C SER A 76 5.23 4.25 16.94
N LYS A 77 5.95 3.18 16.62
CA LYS A 77 7.26 2.86 17.12
C LYS A 77 8.15 2.47 15.95
N VAL A 78 9.19 3.23 15.70
CA VAL A 78 10.23 2.90 14.72
C VAL A 78 11.52 2.53 15.43
N ASN A 79 12.33 1.68 14.81
CA ASN A 79 13.55 1.14 15.38
C ASN A 79 14.69 1.16 14.35
N VAL A 80 15.92 1.21 14.85
CA VAL A 80 17.14 0.95 14.10
C VAL A 80 17.75 -0.31 14.68
N PHE A 81 17.81 -1.39 13.90
CA PHE A 81 18.38 -2.67 14.34
C PHE A 81 19.79 -2.91 13.77
N VAL A 82 20.10 -2.35 12.63
CA VAL A 82 21.45 -2.49 12.05
C VAL A 82 22.37 -1.46 12.67
N ASP A 83 23.37 -1.91 13.42
CA ASP A 83 24.31 -1.05 14.15
C ASP A 83 24.98 0.00 13.26
N GLY A 84 24.91 1.26 13.70
CA GLY A 84 25.50 2.40 12.99
C GLY A 84 24.67 2.97 11.83
N ARG A 85 23.47 2.43 11.57
CA ARG A 85 22.51 3.02 10.63
C ARG A 85 21.89 4.28 11.25
N MET A 86 21.63 5.28 10.42
CA MET A 86 21.13 6.59 10.90
C MET A 86 19.61 6.73 10.82
N LEU A 87 18.95 6.00 9.91
CA LEU A 87 17.51 6.01 9.72
C LEU A 87 16.90 4.68 10.16
N GLU A 88 15.62 4.69 10.52
CA GLU A 88 14.93 3.48 10.94
C GLU A 88 14.83 2.45 9.79
N ASP A 89 15.00 1.19 10.15
CA ASP A 89 14.92 0.04 9.25
C ASP A 89 13.73 -0.88 9.56
N ASP A 90 12.99 -0.55 10.60
CA ASP A 90 11.81 -1.27 11.07
C ASP A 90 10.81 -0.32 11.74
N GLY A 91 9.52 -0.63 11.64
CA GLY A 91 8.52 0.14 12.34
C GLY A 91 7.12 -0.48 12.34
N ASN A 92 6.40 -0.14 13.41
CA ASN A 92 5.03 -0.53 13.64
C ASN A 92 4.17 0.71 13.91
N VAL A 93 2.99 0.75 13.32
CA VAL A 93 2.06 1.88 13.43
C VAL A 93 0.67 1.37 13.74
N LEU A 94 0.05 1.88 14.81
CA LEU A 94 -1.37 1.78 15.05
C LEU A 94 -2.06 2.91 14.29
N LEU A 95 -3.12 2.59 13.58
CA LEU A 95 -3.86 3.52 12.73
C LEU A 95 -5.29 3.67 13.23
N SER A 96 -5.80 4.91 13.25
CA SER A 96 -7.24 5.15 13.28
C SER A 96 -7.63 5.88 12.00
N LEU A 97 -8.64 5.36 11.32
CA LEU A 97 -9.18 5.90 10.10
C LEU A 97 -10.56 6.54 10.36
N GLU A 98 -11.09 7.21 9.34
CA GLU A 98 -12.49 7.65 9.32
C GLU A 98 -13.44 6.50 9.67
N ASP A 99 -14.66 6.80 10.09
CA ASP A 99 -15.72 5.85 10.44
C ASP A 99 -15.37 4.88 11.58
N ASN A 100 -14.45 5.27 12.47
CA ASN A 100 -13.96 4.46 13.60
C ASN A 100 -13.33 3.12 13.19
N ILE A 101 -12.66 3.09 12.05
CA ILE A 101 -11.89 1.93 11.62
C ILE A 101 -10.53 1.98 12.31
N GLU A 102 -10.15 0.87 12.94
CA GLU A 102 -8.83 0.72 13.54
C GLU A 102 -7.93 -0.17 12.69
N GLY A 103 -6.63 0.11 12.70
CA GLY A 103 -5.69 -0.65 11.88
C GLY A 103 -4.30 -0.76 12.47
N ASN A 104 -3.51 -1.60 11.84
CA ASN A 104 -2.08 -1.67 12.09
C ASN A 104 -1.32 -1.74 10.77
N LEU A 105 -0.16 -1.11 10.77
CA LEU A 105 0.79 -1.12 9.67
C LEU A 105 2.16 -1.52 10.22
N MET A 106 2.80 -2.47 9.55
CA MET A 106 4.16 -2.88 9.84
C MET A 106 5.01 -2.75 8.58
N THR A 107 6.20 -2.18 8.73
CA THR A 107 7.24 -2.23 7.70
C THR A 107 8.55 -2.69 8.30
N SER A 108 9.32 -3.44 7.54
CA SER A 108 10.66 -3.85 7.93
C SER A 108 11.51 -4.02 6.67
N GLN A 109 12.73 -3.50 6.68
CA GLN A 109 13.72 -3.79 5.63
C GLN A 109 14.81 -4.75 6.10
N ILE A 110 14.62 -5.29 7.30
CA ILE A 110 15.54 -6.22 7.95
C ILE A 110 14.93 -7.60 8.22
N ALA A 111 13.74 -7.86 7.67
CA ALA A 111 13.05 -9.14 7.80
C ALA A 111 13.73 -10.20 6.93
N THR A 112 14.84 -10.74 7.41
CA THR A 112 15.69 -11.67 6.68
C THR A 112 14.91 -12.86 6.13
N GLY A 113 15.01 -13.10 4.82
CA GLY A 113 14.29 -14.16 4.11
C GLY A 113 13.03 -13.66 3.38
N GLU A 114 12.54 -12.46 3.70
CA GLU A 114 11.45 -11.82 2.95
C GLU A 114 12.02 -11.07 1.74
N GLU A 115 11.35 -11.17 0.60
CA GLU A 115 11.76 -10.50 -0.64
C GLU A 115 11.08 -9.13 -0.77
N ASN A 116 9.79 -9.12 -1.12
CA ASN A 116 9.01 -7.90 -1.34
C ASN A 116 7.52 -8.19 -1.14
N ASP A 117 7.09 -8.41 0.09
CA ASP A 117 5.82 -9.04 0.40
C ASP A 117 4.80 -8.07 1.04
N LEU A 118 4.35 -7.08 0.25
CA LEU A 118 3.25 -6.21 0.66
C LEU A 118 1.94 -7.02 0.73
N LYS A 119 1.30 -7.02 1.90
CA LYS A 119 0.01 -7.69 2.16
C LYS A 119 -0.98 -6.74 2.79
N VAL A 120 -2.25 -6.86 2.42
CA VAL A 120 -3.35 -6.12 3.05
C VAL A 120 -4.51 -7.05 3.36
N ARG A 121 -5.08 -6.87 4.55
CA ARG A 121 -6.28 -7.55 5.03
C ARG A 121 -7.26 -6.52 5.55
N VAL A 122 -8.52 -6.64 5.14
CA VAL A 122 -9.60 -5.76 5.61
C VAL A 122 -10.75 -6.62 6.11
N TRP A 123 -11.28 -6.30 7.29
CA TRP A 123 -12.40 -6.99 7.91
C TRP A 123 -13.56 -6.04 8.15
N GLY A 124 -14.72 -6.46 7.70
CA GLY A 124 -16.00 -5.83 7.94
C GLY A 124 -16.93 -6.70 8.78
N GLU A 125 -18.18 -6.30 8.90
CA GLU A 125 -19.21 -7.01 9.69
C GLU A 125 -19.63 -8.34 9.08
N GLY A 126 -19.64 -8.43 7.75
CA GLY A 126 -20.10 -9.60 7.00
C GLY A 126 -18.97 -10.45 6.41
N GLY A 127 -17.72 -9.99 6.49
CA GLY A 127 -16.61 -10.72 5.90
C GLY A 127 -15.31 -9.94 5.87
N GLY A 128 -14.35 -10.44 5.08
CA GLY A 128 -13.06 -9.79 4.89
C GLY A 128 -12.46 -10.09 3.54
N ILE A 129 -11.41 -9.36 3.21
CA ILE A 129 -10.58 -9.58 2.03
C ILE A 129 -9.12 -9.71 2.42
N GLU A 130 -8.36 -10.40 1.58
CA GLU A 130 -6.92 -10.54 1.71
C GLU A 130 -6.27 -10.50 0.33
N TRP A 131 -5.24 -9.68 0.19
CA TRP A 131 -4.43 -9.57 -1.01
C TRP A 131 -2.95 -9.53 -0.64
N LYS A 132 -2.10 -10.09 -1.49
CA LYS A 132 -0.64 -10.09 -1.34
C LYS A 132 0.07 -9.80 -2.66
N HIS A 133 1.18 -9.10 -2.58
CA HIS A 133 2.01 -8.73 -3.74
C HIS A 133 2.64 -9.93 -4.43
N SER A 134 2.98 -10.97 -3.70
CA SER A 134 3.57 -12.21 -4.24
C SER A 134 2.60 -13.02 -5.12
N ASP A 135 1.29 -12.76 -5.06
CA ASP A 135 0.28 -13.28 -6.00
C ASP A 135 -0.72 -12.15 -6.36
N PRO A 136 -0.28 -11.14 -7.15
CA PRO A 136 -1.01 -9.90 -7.34
C PRO A 136 -2.33 -10.07 -8.09
N ASN A 137 -2.48 -11.15 -8.86
CA ASN A 137 -3.68 -11.43 -9.64
C ASN A 137 -4.76 -12.18 -8.87
N SER A 138 -4.57 -12.42 -7.58
CA SER A 138 -5.48 -13.17 -6.72
C SER A 138 -5.94 -12.32 -5.55
N LEU A 139 -7.24 -12.39 -5.24
CA LEU A 139 -7.86 -11.80 -4.07
C LEU A 139 -8.67 -12.88 -3.36
N ILE A 140 -8.49 -13.04 -2.05
CA ILE A 140 -9.30 -13.93 -1.23
C ILE A 140 -10.44 -13.11 -0.63
N LEU A 141 -11.68 -13.51 -0.93
CA LEU A 141 -12.90 -13.01 -0.30
C LEU A 141 -13.41 -14.03 0.71
N LYS A 142 -13.59 -13.61 1.95
CA LYS A 142 -14.02 -14.43 3.09
C LYS A 142 -15.34 -13.87 3.61
N LEU A 143 -16.44 -14.57 3.39
CA LEU A 143 -17.76 -14.17 3.91
C LEU A 143 -18.16 -15.10 5.06
N SER A 144 -18.88 -14.57 6.06
CA SER A 144 -19.19 -15.27 7.32
C SER A 144 -19.93 -16.59 7.13
N ASN A 145 -20.77 -16.71 6.09
CA ASN A 145 -21.65 -17.86 5.88
C ASN A 145 -21.40 -18.58 4.54
N SER A 146 -20.19 -18.47 3.99
CA SER A 146 -19.81 -19.14 2.75
C SER A 146 -18.34 -19.58 2.75
N PRO A 147 -17.98 -20.55 1.89
CA PRO A 147 -16.57 -20.89 1.69
C PRO A 147 -15.74 -19.67 1.22
N ASN A 148 -14.46 -19.67 1.54
CA ASN A 148 -13.54 -18.67 1.00
C ASN A 148 -13.51 -18.74 -0.53
N GLN A 149 -13.56 -17.60 -1.17
CA GLN A 149 -13.53 -17.47 -2.63
C GLN A 149 -12.17 -16.91 -3.05
N LEU A 150 -11.54 -17.54 -4.02
CA LEU A 150 -10.36 -17.03 -4.70
C LEU A 150 -10.83 -16.34 -5.99
N LEU A 151 -10.75 -15.03 -6.02
CA LEU A 151 -11.08 -14.20 -7.17
C LEU A 151 -9.82 -13.92 -7.97
N ARG A 152 -9.84 -14.22 -9.26
CA ARG A 152 -8.71 -14.00 -10.18
C ARG A 152 -8.93 -12.77 -11.05
N ALA A 153 -7.89 -11.97 -11.24
CA ALA A 153 -7.88 -10.94 -12.27
C ALA A 153 -7.75 -11.57 -13.66
N GLY A 154 -8.40 -10.99 -14.66
CA GLY A 154 -8.35 -11.43 -16.05
C GLY A 154 -9.50 -10.83 -16.86
N VAL A 155 -9.29 -10.56 -18.15
CA VAL A 155 -10.27 -9.92 -19.04
C VAL A 155 -11.52 -10.76 -19.30
N ASP A 156 -11.46 -12.05 -19.01
CA ASP A 156 -12.52 -13.03 -19.19
C ASP A 156 -13.46 -13.19 -17.97
N ASN A 157 -13.20 -12.45 -16.88
CA ASN A 157 -13.96 -12.60 -15.64
C ASN A 157 -15.07 -11.57 -15.50
N SER A 158 -16.30 -11.97 -15.71
CA SER A 158 -17.51 -11.14 -15.61
C SER A 158 -17.85 -10.63 -14.20
N TYR A 159 -17.22 -11.18 -13.15
CA TYR A 159 -17.39 -10.73 -11.77
C TYR A 159 -16.49 -9.56 -11.38
N LEU A 160 -15.57 -9.17 -12.25
CA LEU A 160 -14.73 -7.98 -12.01
C LEU A 160 -15.54 -6.72 -12.31
N SER A 161 -15.27 -5.66 -11.55
CA SER A 161 -15.78 -4.34 -11.85
C SER A 161 -15.18 -3.78 -13.14
N ASP A 162 -15.86 -2.84 -13.79
CA ASP A 162 -15.35 -2.14 -14.98
C ASP A 162 -13.97 -1.51 -14.72
N PHE A 163 -13.76 -0.98 -13.49
CA PHE A 163 -12.47 -0.49 -13.07
C PHE A 163 -11.38 -1.57 -13.13
N ALA A 164 -11.64 -2.76 -12.59
CA ALA A 164 -10.66 -3.86 -12.62
C ALA A 164 -10.43 -4.37 -14.04
N LEU A 165 -11.50 -4.55 -14.82
CA LEU A 165 -11.42 -4.97 -16.22
C LEU A 165 -10.60 -4.01 -17.07
N ALA A 166 -10.77 -2.70 -16.89
CA ALA A 166 -9.99 -1.68 -17.60
C ALA A 166 -8.46 -1.76 -17.33
N HIS A 167 -8.06 -2.46 -16.26
CA HIS A 167 -6.66 -2.62 -15.84
C HIS A 167 -6.12 -4.04 -16.07
N CYS A 168 -6.92 -4.96 -16.61
CA CYS A 168 -6.47 -6.27 -17.08
C CYS A 168 -6.24 -6.27 -18.59
N ARG A 169 -5.32 -7.11 -19.06
CA ARG A 169 -5.00 -7.29 -20.50
C ARG A 169 -5.04 -8.74 -20.92
N THR A 170 -4.78 -9.64 -20.01
CA THR A 170 -4.68 -11.07 -20.27
C THR A 170 -5.83 -11.84 -19.62
N PRO A 171 -6.19 -13.02 -20.14
CA PRO A 171 -7.13 -13.92 -19.46
C PRO A 171 -6.57 -14.43 -18.13
N SER A 172 -7.47 -14.92 -17.28
CA SER A 172 -7.09 -15.55 -16.01
C SER A 172 -6.03 -16.64 -16.19
N GLY A 173 -5.09 -16.69 -15.26
CA GLY A 173 -3.97 -17.63 -15.31
C GLY A 173 -2.75 -17.15 -16.12
N HIS A 174 -2.87 -16.04 -16.82
CA HIS A 174 -1.75 -15.36 -17.45
C HIS A 174 -1.30 -14.22 -16.51
N PRO A 175 -0.12 -14.31 -15.88
CA PRO A 175 0.27 -13.35 -14.86
C PRO A 175 0.51 -11.95 -15.44
N GLU A 176 -0.12 -10.97 -14.82
CA GLU A 176 0.23 -9.56 -14.95
C GLU A 176 0.82 -9.11 -13.61
N GLY A 177 1.82 -8.23 -13.61
CA GLY A 177 2.53 -7.91 -12.39
C GLY A 177 3.01 -6.45 -12.36
N PHE A 178 4.22 -6.27 -11.84
CA PHE A 178 4.82 -4.99 -11.55
C PHE A 178 4.92 -4.07 -12.79
N ILE A 179 5.33 -4.61 -13.93
CA ILE A 179 5.50 -3.84 -15.17
C ILE A 179 4.14 -3.36 -15.68
N GLU A 180 3.15 -4.23 -15.72
CA GLU A 180 1.79 -3.90 -16.17
C GLU A 180 1.09 -2.92 -15.23
N ALA A 181 1.34 -3.02 -13.91
CA ALA A 181 0.82 -2.07 -12.93
C ALA A 181 1.38 -0.66 -13.17
N PHE A 182 2.69 -0.52 -13.39
CA PHE A 182 3.29 0.76 -13.77
C PHE A 182 2.77 1.26 -15.12
N ALA A 183 2.67 0.39 -16.11
CA ALA A 183 2.10 0.75 -17.42
C ALA A 183 0.67 1.28 -17.31
N ASN A 184 -0.14 0.72 -16.41
CA ASN A 184 -1.49 1.23 -16.13
C ASN A 184 -1.46 2.67 -15.59
N ILE A 185 -0.58 2.98 -14.64
CA ILE A 185 -0.44 4.34 -14.08
C ILE A 185 -0.08 5.34 -15.17
N TYR A 186 0.95 5.04 -15.98
CA TYR A 186 1.36 5.92 -17.07
C TYR A 186 0.28 6.10 -18.14
N ARG A 187 -0.43 5.02 -18.50
CA ARG A 187 -1.56 5.08 -19.44
C ARG A 187 -2.66 5.99 -18.93
N ASN A 188 -3.06 5.81 -17.67
CA ASN A 188 -4.14 6.57 -17.06
C ASN A 188 -3.80 8.05 -16.97
N PHE A 189 -2.56 8.38 -16.60
CA PHE A 189 -2.04 9.74 -16.63
C PHE A 189 -2.05 10.33 -18.06
N ALA A 190 -1.61 9.57 -19.05
CA ALA A 190 -1.62 10.02 -20.45
C ALA A 190 -3.05 10.32 -20.95
N PHE A 191 -4.04 9.49 -20.57
CA PHE A 191 -5.44 9.76 -20.86
C PHE A 191 -5.92 11.06 -20.21
N SER A 192 -5.55 11.30 -18.96
CA SER A 192 -5.89 12.55 -18.27
C SER A 192 -5.31 13.77 -18.97
N VAL A 193 -4.05 13.73 -19.39
CA VAL A 193 -3.41 14.80 -20.16
C VAL A 193 -4.10 15.02 -21.51
N SER A 194 -4.43 13.93 -22.22
CA SER A 194 -5.14 14.02 -23.51
C SER A 194 -6.53 14.62 -23.33
N ASN A 195 -7.27 14.20 -22.33
CA ASN A 195 -8.60 14.73 -22.02
C ASN A 195 -8.54 16.23 -21.69
N TYR A 196 -7.57 16.63 -20.85
CA TYR A 196 -7.35 18.04 -20.52
C TYR A 196 -7.11 18.90 -21.79
N ARG A 197 -6.22 18.44 -22.67
CA ARG A 197 -5.89 19.13 -23.93
C ARG A 197 -7.10 19.27 -24.87
N ASN A 198 -8.02 18.32 -24.82
CA ASN A 198 -9.21 18.27 -25.68
C ASN A 198 -10.48 18.78 -24.98
N ASN A 199 -10.36 19.43 -23.80
CA ASN A 199 -11.47 19.89 -22.97
C ASN A 199 -12.52 18.82 -22.65
N LYS A 200 -12.05 17.56 -22.49
CA LYS A 200 -12.90 16.41 -22.14
C LYS A 200 -12.80 16.14 -20.62
N LYS A 201 -13.89 15.64 -20.04
CA LYS A 201 -13.90 15.16 -18.65
C LYS A 201 -13.11 13.85 -18.56
N ASN A 202 -12.35 13.68 -17.47
CA ASN A 202 -11.70 12.42 -17.18
C ASN A 202 -12.71 11.35 -16.78
N ASP A 203 -12.49 10.13 -17.26
CA ASP A 203 -13.20 8.96 -16.79
C ASP A 203 -12.56 8.47 -15.48
N THR A 204 -13.38 8.26 -14.46
CA THR A 204 -12.94 7.85 -13.12
C THR A 204 -12.41 6.42 -13.05
N ILE A 205 -12.63 5.59 -14.07
CA ILE A 205 -12.03 4.25 -14.14
C ILE A 205 -10.53 4.28 -14.44
N TYR A 206 -10.02 5.40 -14.94
CA TYR A 206 -8.60 5.59 -15.24
C TYR A 206 -7.95 6.50 -14.18
N ASP A 207 -8.04 6.11 -12.91
CA ASP A 207 -7.40 6.85 -11.84
C ASP A 207 -5.87 6.58 -11.77
N TYR A 208 -5.16 7.47 -11.10
CA TYR A 208 -3.73 7.38 -10.79
C TYR A 208 -3.42 8.23 -9.56
N PRO A 209 -2.33 7.97 -8.83
CA PRO A 209 -1.95 8.78 -7.68
C PRO A 209 -1.72 10.24 -8.06
N THR A 210 -2.39 11.15 -7.34
CA THR A 210 -2.29 12.60 -7.56
C THR A 210 -1.29 13.24 -6.59
N VAL A 211 -1.06 14.54 -6.77
CA VAL A 211 -0.23 15.32 -5.83
C VAL A 211 -0.79 15.29 -4.39
N GLN A 212 -2.10 15.14 -4.23
CA GLN A 212 -2.74 15.02 -2.91
C GLN A 212 -2.34 13.75 -2.19
N GLU A 213 -2.32 12.61 -2.89
CA GLU A 213 -1.82 11.36 -2.31
C GLU A 213 -0.33 11.46 -1.98
N GLY A 214 0.48 12.09 -2.84
CA GLY A 214 1.88 12.37 -2.55
C GLY A 214 2.08 13.23 -1.30
N TYR A 215 1.32 14.32 -1.16
CA TYR A 215 1.35 15.17 0.01
C TYR A 215 0.91 14.44 1.29
N ARG A 216 -0.10 13.58 1.21
CA ARG A 216 -0.52 12.74 2.34
C ARG A 216 0.55 11.75 2.74
N GLY A 217 1.26 11.15 1.77
CA GLY A 217 2.41 10.29 2.05
C GLY A 217 3.51 11.02 2.83
N MET A 218 3.84 12.27 2.47
CA MET A 218 4.80 13.08 3.23
C MET A 218 4.32 13.39 4.64
N LYS A 219 3.05 13.77 4.81
CA LYS A 219 2.45 13.96 6.15
C LYS A 219 2.47 12.69 7.00
N PHE A 220 2.24 11.53 6.39
CA PHE A 220 2.31 10.26 7.09
C PHE A 220 3.73 10.02 7.65
N ILE A 221 4.77 10.24 6.85
CA ILE A 221 6.17 10.14 7.30
C ILE A 221 6.41 11.07 8.50
N ASP A 222 6.01 12.35 8.39
CA ASP A 222 6.17 13.32 9.45
C ASP A 222 5.49 12.87 10.76
N ALA A 223 4.25 12.41 10.66
CA ALA A 223 3.48 11.96 11.80
C ALA A 223 4.06 10.67 12.43
N VAL A 224 4.56 9.74 11.62
CA VAL A 224 5.21 8.51 12.12
C VAL A 224 6.46 8.85 12.94
N ILE A 225 7.35 9.64 12.39
CA ILE A 225 8.59 10.01 13.11
C ILE A 225 8.25 10.79 14.39
N GLU A 226 7.39 11.81 14.29
CA GLU A 226 6.96 12.59 15.46
C GLU A 226 6.32 11.72 16.55
N SER A 227 5.46 10.78 16.15
CA SER A 227 4.78 9.88 17.08
C SER A 227 5.77 8.99 17.84
N SER A 228 6.73 8.42 17.13
CA SER A 228 7.76 7.56 17.74
C SER A 228 8.67 8.32 18.71
N GLU A 229 9.10 9.54 18.32
CA GLU A 229 9.95 10.39 19.16
C GLU A 229 9.22 10.86 20.43
N LYS A 230 7.96 11.26 20.30
CA LYS A 230 7.17 11.85 21.39
C LYS A 230 6.36 10.83 22.18
N CYS A 231 6.34 9.56 21.76
CA CYS A 231 5.53 8.49 22.36
C CYS A 231 4.05 8.88 22.53
N LYS A 232 3.44 9.49 21.50
CA LYS A 232 2.04 9.96 21.54
C LYS A 232 1.33 9.79 20.20
N TRP A 233 -0.01 9.78 20.26
CA TRP A 233 -0.85 9.83 19.07
C TRP A 233 -0.68 11.18 18.35
N ILE A 234 -0.51 11.12 17.02
CA ILE A 234 -0.46 12.29 16.12
C ILE A 234 -1.70 12.26 15.21
N LYS A 235 -2.29 13.45 14.95
CA LYS A 235 -3.44 13.64 14.06
C LYS A 235 -3.00 14.11 12.69
#